data_1f1d08773caca4d07b9e4ad28ac8e310
#
_entry.id   1f1d08773caca4d07b9e4ad28ac8e310
#
_cell.length_a   1.000
_cell.length_b   1.000
_cell.length_c   1.000
_cell.angle_alpha   90.00
_cell.angle_beta   90.00
_cell.angle_gamma   90.00
#
_symmetry.space_group_name_H-M   'P 1'
#
loop_
_entity.id
_entity.type
_entity.pdbx_description
1 polymer ?
#
loop_
_entity_poly.entity_id
_entity_poly.type
_entity_poly.pdbx_seq_one_letter_code
_entity_poly.pdbx_strand_id
1 'polypeptide(L)'
;MKYLRFTITIFFLVSLQTQSATCVPFASTGFISEDKDYKFNIDSWEYKDFEKIPFFLDIDEENQTISYLNQTYDCELEIDVTSSRNFHCRNSSGTSAFILNLSNYNYLRYVDLFSPSNNFDTSVVQIEIGNCKN
;
A
#
# COMPACT_ATOMS: atom_id res chain seq x y z
N MET A 1 -60.41 -0.73 21.83
CA MET A 1 -59.02 -0.85 22.25
C MET A 1 -58.15 -0.90 21.00
N LYS A 2 -57.40 0.17 20.73
CA LYS A 2 -56.50 0.24 19.57
C LYS A 2 -55.09 -0.19 20.02
N TYR A 3 -54.61 -1.33 19.51
CA TYR A 3 -53.26 -1.80 19.77
C TYR A 3 -52.29 -1.00 18.87
N LEU A 4 -51.49 -0.15 19.50
CA LEU A 4 -50.40 0.58 18.88
C LEU A 4 -49.23 -0.41 18.71
N ARG A 5 -48.98 -0.90 17.48
CA ARG A 5 -47.82 -1.70 17.19
C ARG A 5 -46.60 -0.80 17.04
N PHE A 6 -45.75 -0.81 18.05
CA PHE A 6 -44.41 -0.22 17.98
C PHE A 6 -43.51 -1.13 17.13
N THR A 7 -43.20 -0.68 15.92
CA THR A 7 -42.18 -1.34 15.09
C THR A 7 -40.85 -0.74 15.50
N ILE A 8 -40.03 -1.50 16.25
CA ILE A 8 -38.66 -1.10 16.59
C ILE A 8 -37.80 -1.44 15.35
N THR A 9 -37.43 -0.41 14.60
CA THR A 9 -36.43 -0.54 13.51
C THR A 9 -35.07 -0.53 14.15
N ILE A 10 -34.46 -1.69 14.30
CA ILE A 10 -33.06 -1.83 14.73
C ILE A 10 -32.18 -1.46 13.54
N PHE A 11 -31.64 -0.25 13.56
CA PHE A 11 -30.56 0.14 12.68
C PHE A 11 -29.30 -0.60 13.10
N PHE A 12 -28.94 -1.63 12.36
CA PHE A 12 -27.60 -2.20 12.42
C PHE A 12 -26.64 -1.15 11.83
N LEU A 13 -25.98 -0.39 12.70
CA LEU A 13 -24.80 0.37 12.34
C LEU A 13 -23.69 -0.66 12.01
N VAL A 14 -23.56 -1.00 10.74
CA VAL A 14 -22.37 -1.68 10.24
C VAL A 14 -21.23 -0.69 10.39
N SER A 15 -20.44 -0.85 11.45
CA SER A 15 -19.22 -0.07 11.60
C SER A 15 -18.27 -0.51 10.49
N LEU A 16 -18.03 0.37 9.53
CA LEU A 16 -16.95 0.28 8.56
C LEU A 16 -15.64 0.15 9.35
N GLN A 17 -15.10 -1.04 9.45
CA GLN A 17 -13.86 -1.29 10.19
C GLN A 17 -12.69 -1.09 9.24
N THR A 18 -12.27 0.17 9.11
CA THR A 18 -10.93 0.46 8.61
C THR A 18 -9.94 0.07 9.71
N GLN A 19 -9.01 -0.79 9.39
CA GLN A 19 -7.99 -1.28 10.31
C GLN A 19 -6.69 -0.53 10.08
N SER A 20 -6.19 0.19 11.09
CA SER A 20 -4.89 0.86 11.02
C SER A 20 -3.79 -0.05 11.52
N ALA A 21 -2.71 -0.17 10.76
CA ALA A 21 -1.57 -1.01 11.09
C ALA A 21 -0.26 -0.22 11.06
N THR A 22 0.66 -0.52 11.96
CA THR A 22 2.03 0.02 11.95
C THR A 22 2.94 -0.95 11.22
N CYS A 23 3.57 -0.48 10.15
CA CYS A 23 4.44 -1.27 9.31
C CYS A 23 5.91 -0.94 9.58
N VAL A 24 6.72 -1.97 9.76
CA VAL A 24 8.16 -1.85 10.02
C VAL A 24 8.94 -2.57 8.93
N PRO A 25 9.76 -1.83 8.15
CA PRO A 25 10.61 -2.43 7.13
C PRO A 25 11.72 -3.29 7.72
N PHE A 26 11.95 -4.47 7.13
CA PHE A 26 13.13 -5.29 7.41
C PHE A 26 14.27 -4.98 6.45
N ALA A 27 13.92 -4.74 5.19
CA ALA A 27 14.85 -4.35 4.15
C ALA A 27 14.21 -3.30 3.25
N SER A 28 15.04 -2.35 2.80
CA SER A 28 14.65 -1.31 1.87
C SER A 28 15.86 -1.02 0.98
N THR A 29 15.76 -1.36 -0.29
CA THR A 29 16.88 -1.30 -1.23
C THR A 29 16.38 -0.94 -2.62
N GLY A 30 17.30 -0.52 -3.48
CA GLY A 30 16.95 -0.19 -4.87
C GLY A 30 18.05 0.55 -5.59
N PHE A 31 17.63 1.42 -6.48
CA PHE A 31 18.54 2.19 -7.33
C PHE A 31 18.10 3.66 -7.38
N ILE A 32 19.06 4.55 -7.47
CA ILE A 32 18.85 5.97 -7.70
C ILE A 32 19.64 6.41 -8.94
N SER A 33 19.12 7.41 -9.64
CA SER A 33 19.85 8.09 -10.71
C SER A 33 19.60 9.58 -10.62
N GLU A 34 20.68 10.36 -10.70
CA GLU A 34 20.64 11.81 -10.78
C GLU A 34 20.67 12.32 -12.23
N ASP A 35 20.58 11.39 -13.20
CA ASP A 35 20.60 11.74 -14.61
C ASP A 35 19.29 12.43 -15.01
N LYS A 36 19.42 13.69 -15.44
CA LYS A 36 18.29 14.54 -15.89
C LYS A 36 17.89 14.28 -17.35
N ASP A 37 18.71 13.55 -18.08
CA ASP A 37 18.49 13.26 -19.49
C ASP A 37 17.61 12.04 -19.68
N TYR A 38 16.39 12.02 -19.28
CA TYR A 38 15.26 11.11 -19.55
C TYR A 38 15.54 9.84 -20.39
N LYS A 39 16.77 9.53 -20.70
CA LYS A 39 17.20 8.31 -21.32
C LYS A 39 17.60 7.33 -20.24
N PHE A 40 16.92 6.22 -20.21
CA PHE A 40 17.32 5.14 -19.32
C PHE A 40 18.76 4.73 -19.68
N ASN A 41 19.73 5.28 -18.94
CA ASN A 41 21.13 4.93 -19.05
C ASN A 41 21.49 4.10 -17.80
N ILE A 42 21.71 2.83 -17.98
CA ILE A 42 22.00 1.90 -16.88
C ILE A 42 23.25 2.31 -16.09
N ASP A 43 24.20 2.96 -16.75
CA ASP A 43 25.46 3.40 -16.12
C ASP A 43 25.27 4.58 -15.17
N SER A 44 24.11 5.26 -15.22
CA SER A 44 23.77 6.38 -14.31
C SER A 44 23.04 5.92 -13.05
N TRP A 45 22.71 4.63 -12.92
CA TRP A 45 22.00 4.09 -11.78
C TRP A 45 22.95 3.54 -10.74
N GLU A 46 22.80 4.01 -9.50
CA GLU A 46 23.57 3.56 -8.36
C GLU A 46 22.69 2.74 -7.41
N TYR A 47 23.21 1.60 -6.95
CA TYR A 47 22.59 0.81 -5.89
C TYR A 47 22.59 1.59 -4.58
N LYS A 48 21.48 1.53 -3.85
CA LYS A 48 21.33 2.18 -2.56
C LYS A 48 20.50 1.35 -1.59
N ASP A 49 20.96 1.26 -0.35
CA ASP A 49 20.13 0.89 0.79
C ASP A 49 19.43 2.15 1.31
N PHE A 50 18.12 2.08 1.43
CA PHE A 50 17.30 3.18 1.93
C PHE A 50 17.06 3.02 3.43
N GLU A 51 16.81 4.14 4.08
CA GLU A 51 16.44 4.16 5.49
C GLU A 51 15.12 3.38 5.72
N LYS A 52 15.10 2.58 6.79
CA LYS A 52 13.95 1.77 7.17
C LYS A 52 13.07 2.55 8.13
N ILE A 53 12.17 3.34 7.60
CA ILE A 53 11.29 4.21 8.38
C ILE A 53 9.95 3.52 8.60
N PRO A 54 9.55 3.27 9.87
CA PRO A 54 8.19 2.77 10.16
C PRO A 54 7.11 3.72 9.66
N PHE A 55 5.99 3.17 9.20
CA PHE A 55 4.87 3.94 8.69
C PHE A 55 3.53 3.34 9.08
N PHE A 56 2.47 4.12 8.90
CA PHE A 56 1.10 3.68 9.12
C PHE A 56 0.43 3.32 7.80
N LEU A 57 -0.36 2.26 7.83
CA LEU A 57 -1.15 1.78 6.72
C LEU A 57 -2.59 1.57 7.20
N ASP A 58 -3.54 2.26 6.57
CA ASP A 58 -4.95 2.00 6.81
C ASP A 58 -5.47 1.00 5.78
N ILE A 59 -6.05 -0.09 6.26
CA ILE A 59 -6.50 -1.22 5.45
C ILE A 59 -8.02 -1.27 5.50
N ASP A 60 -8.67 -1.21 4.36
CA ASP A 60 -10.11 -1.38 4.19
C ASP A 60 -10.36 -2.62 3.31
N GLU A 61 -10.62 -3.73 3.97
CA GLU A 61 -10.85 -5.01 3.27
C GLU A 61 -12.17 -5.02 2.51
N GLU A 62 -13.18 -4.29 2.99
CA GLU A 62 -14.50 -4.24 2.37
C GLU A 62 -14.47 -3.51 1.03
N ASN A 63 -13.81 -2.35 0.99
CA ASN A 63 -13.66 -1.55 -0.22
C ASN A 63 -12.43 -1.96 -1.05
N GLN A 64 -11.65 -2.93 -0.56
CA GLN A 64 -10.41 -3.40 -1.19
C GLN A 64 -9.45 -2.23 -1.47
N THR A 65 -9.19 -1.43 -0.46
CA THR A 65 -8.25 -0.31 -0.54
C THR A 65 -7.27 -0.32 0.61
N ILE A 66 -6.11 0.27 0.38
CA ILE A 66 -5.20 0.69 1.44
C ILE A 66 -4.89 2.17 1.29
N SER A 67 -4.62 2.85 2.41
CA SER A 67 -4.20 4.26 2.41
C SER A 67 -2.84 4.41 3.08
N TYR A 68 -1.94 5.11 2.39
CA TYR A 68 -0.58 5.41 2.82
C TYR A 68 -0.20 6.83 2.42
N LEU A 69 0.26 7.64 3.38
CA LEU A 69 0.67 9.05 3.17
C LEU A 69 -0.35 9.87 2.36
N ASN A 70 -1.63 9.80 2.72
CA ASN A 70 -2.73 10.49 2.03
C ASN A 70 -2.96 10.05 0.57
N GLN A 71 -2.40 8.92 0.16
CA GLN A 71 -2.69 8.28 -1.11
C GLN A 71 -3.51 7.02 -0.87
N THR A 72 -4.53 6.84 -1.69
CA THR A 72 -5.33 5.61 -1.71
C THR A 72 -4.83 4.71 -2.84
N TYR A 73 -4.71 3.44 -2.53
CA TYR A 73 -4.33 2.38 -3.46
C TYR A 73 -5.54 1.47 -3.64
N ASP A 74 -5.89 1.21 -4.87
CA ASP A 74 -6.90 0.23 -5.23
C ASP A 74 -6.27 -1.16 -5.21
N CYS A 75 -6.95 -2.12 -4.58
CA CYS A 75 -6.43 -3.46 -4.36
C CYS A 75 -7.28 -4.52 -5.05
N GLU A 76 -6.62 -5.57 -5.51
CA GLU A 76 -7.22 -6.82 -5.95
C GLU A 76 -6.91 -7.91 -4.92
N LEU A 77 -7.95 -8.61 -4.46
CA LEU A 77 -7.78 -9.74 -3.55
C LEU A 77 -7.44 -11.01 -4.33
N GLU A 78 -6.29 -11.58 -4.07
CA GLU A 78 -5.87 -12.87 -4.56
C GLU A 78 -5.86 -13.89 -3.41
N ILE A 79 -6.41 -15.08 -3.65
CA ILE A 79 -6.35 -16.20 -2.72
C ILE A 79 -5.50 -17.29 -3.39
N ASP A 80 -4.35 -17.56 -2.80
CA ASP A 80 -3.44 -18.58 -3.33
C ASP A 80 -3.89 -20.01 -2.99
N VAL A 81 -3.18 -20.99 -3.54
CA VAL A 81 -3.46 -22.43 -3.34
C VAL A 81 -3.35 -22.88 -1.87
N THR A 82 -2.69 -22.09 -1.03
CA THR A 82 -2.54 -22.32 0.42
C THR A 82 -3.62 -21.63 1.24
N SER A 83 -4.62 -21.02 0.60
CA SER A 83 -5.66 -20.18 1.20
C SER A 83 -5.12 -18.90 1.84
N SER A 84 -3.92 -18.48 1.48
CA SER A 84 -3.37 -17.19 1.88
C SER A 84 -4.04 -16.07 1.09
N ARG A 85 -4.47 -15.02 1.79
CA ARG A 85 -5.17 -13.87 1.20
C ARG A 85 -4.18 -12.75 1.00
N ASN A 86 -4.01 -12.31 -0.23
CA ASN A 86 -3.07 -11.24 -0.57
C ASN A 86 -3.81 -10.10 -1.25
N PHE A 87 -3.54 -8.89 -0.83
CA PHE A 87 -3.91 -7.68 -1.55
C PHE A 87 -2.77 -7.27 -2.50
N HIS A 88 -3.10 -7.11 -3.77
CA HIS A 88 -2.25 -6.50 -4.79
C HIS A 88 -2.76 -5.10 -5.08
N CYS A 89 -2.09 -4.10 -4.55
CA CYS A 89 -2.57 -2.72 -4.53
C CYS A 89 -1.68 -1.81 -5.38
N ARG A 90 -2.30 -0.86 -6.10
CA ARG A 90 -1.60 0.15 -6.89
C ARG A 90 -2.20 1.52 -6.67
N ASN A 91 -1.37 2.55 -6.65
CA ASN A 91 -1.86 3.92 -6.69
C ASN A 91 -2.31 4.30 -8.12
N SER A 92 -3.11 5.34 -8.23
CA SER A 92 -3.69 5.79 -9.50
C SER A 92 -2.66 6.17 -10.56
N SER A 93 -1.46 6.61 -10.17
CA SER A 93 -0.36 6.94 -11.07
C SER A 93 0.45 5.74 -11.53
N GLY A 94 0.29 4.57 -10.90
CA GLY A 94 1.08 3.37 -11.17
C GLY A 94 2.53 3.44 -10.69
N THR A 95 2.91 4.49 -9.96
CA THR A 95 4.29 4.72 -9.48
C THR A 95 4.60 4.00 -8.18
N SER A 96 3.61 3.44 -7.52
CA SER A 96 3.79 2.67 -6.29
C SER A 96 2.78 1.55 -6.19
N ALA A 97 3.25 0.42 -5.68
CA ALA A 97 2.43 -0.76 -5.47
C ALA A 97 2.76 -1.41 -4.12
N PHE A 98 1.76 -2.09 -3.56
CA PHE A 98 1.90 -2.95 -2.39
C PHE A 98 1.41 -4.36 -2.72
N ILE A 99 2.08 -5.36 -2.18
CA ILE A 99 1.54 -6.70 -1.98
C ILE A 99 1.49 -6.89 -0.47
N LEU A 100 0.28 -7.06 0.07
CA LEU A 100 0.04 -7.22 1.51
C LEU A 100 -0.64 -8.57 1.77
N ASN A 101 0.02 -9.43 2.53
CA ASN A 101 -0.58 -10.67 2.99
C ASN A 101 -1.49 -10.39 4.19
N LEU A 102 -2.79 -10.61 4.04
CA LEU A 102 -3.79 -10.33 5.08
C LEU A 102 -3.80 -11.36 6.22
N SER A 103 -3.10 -12.50 6.06
CA SER A 103 -3.05 -13.54 7.08
C SER A 103 -1.92 -13.33 8.09
N ASN A 104 -0.80 -12.75 7.68
CA ASN A 104 0.37 -12.56 8.53
C ASN A 104 0.92 -11.13 8.50
N TYR A 105 0.29 -10.24 7.70
CA TYR A 105 0.65 -8.83 7.53
C TYR A 105 2.07 -8.58 7.03
N ASN A 106 2.70 -9.56 6.38
CA ASN A 106 3.91 -9.31 5.62
C ASN A 106 3.58 -8.50 4.37
N TYR A 107 4.45 -7.55 4.03
CA TYR A 107 4.27 -6.73 2.85
C TYR A 107 5.53 -6.65 1.99
N LEU A 108 5.30 -6.43 0.70
CA LEU A 108 6.28 -5.94 -0.25
C LEU A 108 5.73 -4.63 -0.82
N ARG A 109 6.54 -3.58 -0.79
CA ARG A 109 6.25 -2.30 -1.42
C ARG A 109 7.24 -2.05 -2.53
N TYR A 110 6.73 -1.59 -3.66
CA TYR A 110 7.50 -1.15 -4.80
C TYR A 110 7.23 0.32 -5.04
N VAL A 111 8.27 1.10 -5.29
CA VAL A 111 8.17 2.52 -5.65
C VAL A 111 9.00 2.76 -6.89
N ASP A 112 8.39 3.42 -7.86
CA ASP A 112 8.99 3.78 -9.13
C ASP A 112 8.73 5.27 -9.39
N LEU A 113 9.71 6.09 -9.10
CA LEU A 113 9.66 7.54 -9.26
C LEU A 113 10.66 7.96 -10.32
N PHE A 114 10.24 7.97 -11.59
CA PHE A 114 11.01 8.52 -12.67
C PHE A 114 10.88 10.05 -12.73
N SER A 115 12.03 10.72 -12.80
CA SER A 115 12.16 12.18 -12.76
C SER A 115 11.23 12.95 -13.70
N PRO A 116 10.92 12.52 -14.95
CA PRO A 116 10.08 13.31 -15.83
C PRO A 116 8.69 13.58 -15.34
N SER A 117 8.13 12.66 -14.55
CA SER A 117 6.74 12.73 -14.10
C SER A 117 6.54 13.49 -12.79
N ASN A 118 7.59 13.72 -12.01
CA ASN A 118 7.47 14.12 -10.61
C ASN A 118 8.16 15.41 -10.22
N ASN A 119 8.80 16.15 -11.13
CA ASN A 119 9.60 17.36 -10.85
C ASN A 119 10.73 17.13 -9.82
N PHE A 120 11.15 15.88 -9.59
CA PHE A 120 12.31 15.56 -8.78
C PHE A 120 13.57 15.53 -9.65
N ASP A 121 14.69 15.99 -9.08
CA ASP A 121 15.99 15.94 -9.75
C ASP A 121 16.59 14.52 -9.80
N THR A 122 15.94 13.55 -9.16
CA THR A 122 16.41 12.15 -9.05
C THR A 122 15.32 11.18 -9.43
N SER A 123 15.68 10.13 -10.16
CA SER A 123 14.85 8.95 -10.37
C SER A 123 15.15 7.91 -9.31
N VAL A 124 14.12 7.25 -8.79
CA VAL A 124 14.23 6.24 -7.74
C VAL A 124 13.43 5.00 -8.10
N VAL A 125 14.04 3.84 -7.99
CA VAL A 125 13.37 2.54 -7.97
C VAL A 125 13.69 1.89 -6.63
N GLN A 126 12.69 1.64 -5.82
CA GLN A 126 12.85 1.11 -4.46
C GLN A 126 11.96 -0.10 -4.25
N ILE A 127 12.52 -1.11 -3.61
CA ILE A 127 11.78 -2.28 -3.11
C ILE A 127 11.96 -2.34 -1.60
N GLU A 128 10.86 -2.49 -0.90
CA GLU A 128 10.82 -2.57 0.55
C GLU A 128 10.01 -3.79 0.97
N ILE A 129 10.51 -4.55 1.93
CA ILE A 129 9.82 -5.67 2.55
C ILE A 129 9.78 -5.49 4.06
N GLY A 130 8.68 -5.89 4.67
CA GLY A 130 8.51 -5.75 6.11
C GLY A 130 7.27 -6.47 6.64
N ASN A 131 6.89 -6.09 7.85
CA ASN A 131 5.70 -6.61 8.50
C ASN A 131 4.93 -5.47 9.14
N CYS A 132 3.60 -5.55 9.07
CA CYS A 132 2.69 -4.65 9.74
C CYS A 132 2.11 -5.32 10.99
N LYS A 133 1.79 -4.52 12.01
CA LYS A 133 1.13 -4.95 13.25
C LYS A 133 -0.03 -4.03 13.55
N ASN A 134 -1.11 -4.62 13.98
CA ASN A 134 -2.29 -3.91 14.51
C ASN A 134 -2.09 -3.52 15.96
#